data_2fe8fa8a7d64942667d2e5ce99ca133c
#
_entry.id   2fe8fa8a7d64942667d2e5ce99ca133c
#
_cell.length_a   1.000
_cell.length_b   1.000
_cell.length_c   1.000
_cell.angle_alpha   90.00
_cell.angle_beta   90.00
_cell.angle_gamma   90.00
#
_symmetry.space_group_name_H-M   'P 1'
#
loop_
_entity.id
_entity.type
_entity.pdbx_description
1 polymer ?
#
loop_
_entity_poly.entity_id
_entity_poly.type
_entity_poly.pdbx_seq_one_letter_code
_entity_poly.pdbx_strand_id
1 'polypeptide(L)'
;MKYYDSLETRDPEERERSLMERLPRQVAHAKLHSPYFARLLAEVNPNDIHNRAALACLPVTRKSDLVHLQREQAPFGGINATPLSGLSRVYASPGPIYDPEGRGQDWWRFARALHGAGFRAGELIHNTFSYHFTPAGFMLEGAAHKLGCPVFPAGIGQTEMQVQAIHDLKPAAYVGTPSFLKIILEKADELKADATSLTKALVSGEALPPSLRQALNARGITVRQCYATADLGMIAYESEAQQGLTLDEDVLMEIVRPGTGDPVADGEVGEVLITTFNLDYPLLRFAIGDLSAVLPGISPCGRTNVRIKGWLGRADQTTKVKGMFVHPHQVAAVVKRHPEIGKARLVVDNALGQDRMVLHCESGRGDDVLGDAVVASIRDVTKLRGEVRFVSPGDLPNDGKVIEDIRTYE
;
A
#
# COMPACT_ATOMS: atom_id res chain seq x y z
N MET A 1 4.20 2.55 -28.25
CA MET A 1 2.75 2.29 -28.21
C MET A 1 2.16 3.05 -27.02
N LYS A 2 0.90 3.51 -27.11
CA LYS A 2 0.22 4.25 -26.05
C LYS A 2 -0.10 3.34 -24.84
N TYR A 3 -0.53 2.11 -25.11
CA TYR A 3 -0.89 1.11 -24.10
C TYR A 3 0.15 0.00 -24.04
N TYR A 4 0.26 -0.65 -22.88
CA TYR A 4 1.15 -1.79 -22.68
C TYR A 4 0.70 -2.99 -23.51
N ASP A 5 -0.60 -3.28 -23.44
CA ASP A 5 -1.27 -4.31 -24.25
C ASP A 5 -2.74 -3.96 -24.49
N SER A 6 -3.46 -4.84 -25.20
CA SER A 6 -4.89 -4.66 -25.51
C SER A 6 -5.82 -4.81 -24.31
N LEU A 7 -5.36 -5.40 -23.21
CA LEU A 7 -6.18 -5.59 -22.01
C LEU A 7 -6.56 -4.26 -21.38
N GLU A 8 -5.69 -3.23 -21.48
CA GLU A 8 -5.95 -1.90 -20.90
C GLU A 8 -7.18 -1.21 -21.51
N THR A 9 -7.58 -1.58 -22.73
CA THR A 9 -8.68 -0.92 -23.47
C THR A 9 -9.80 -1.89 -23.84
N ARG A 10 -9.77 -3.12 -23.35
CA ARG A 10 -10.84 -4.09 -23.60
C ARG A 10 -12.16 -3.63 -22.99
N ASP A 11 -13.27 -4.12 -23.53
CA ASP A 11 -14.59 -3.81 -23.01
C ASP A 11 -14.72 -4.17 -21.53
N PRO A 12 -15.30 -3.28 -20.69
CA PRO A 12 -15.45 -3.53 -19.24
C PRO A 12 -16.25 -4.81 -18.91
N GLU A 13 -17.29 -5.10 -19.66
CA GLU A 13 -18.13 -6.31 -19.43
C GLU A 13 -17.36 -7.58 -19.83
N GLU A 14 -16.58 -7.52 -20.92
CA GLU A 14 -15.69 -8.62 -21.31
C GLU A 14 -14.61 -8.85 -20.23
N ARG A 15 -14.03 -7.77 -19.66
CA ARG A 15 -13.08 -7.87 -18.54
C ARG A 15 -13.72 -8.57 -17.36
N GLU A 16 -14.88 -8.11 -16.93
CA GLU A 16 -15.59 -8.67 -15.78
C GLU A 16 -15.91 -10.15 -16.02
N ARG A 17 -16.42 -10.49 -17.19
CA ARG A 17 -16.70 -11.88 -17.57
C ARG A 17 -15.44 -12.75 -17.48
N SER A 18 -14.34 -12.30 -18.07
CA SER A 18 -13.07 -13.03 -18.04
C SER A 18 -12.53 -13.24 -16.61
N LEU A 19 -12.67 -12.23 -15.74
CA LEU A 19 -12.28 -12.36 -14.34
C LEU A 19 -13.18 -13.35 -13.59
N MET A 20 -14.50 -13.30 -13.82
CA MET A 20 -15.46 -14.21 -13.19
C MET A 20 -15.32 -15.66 -13.68
N GLU A 21 -14.92 -15.89 -14.92
CA GLU A 21 -14.61 -17.24 -15.45
C GLU A 21 -13.33 -17.84 -14.83
N ARG A 22 -12.37 -16.98 -14.45
CA ARG A 22 -11.12 -17.42 -13.79
C ARG A 22 -11.30 -17.67 -12.29
N LEU A 23 -12.25 -16.98 -11.66
CA LEU A 23 -12.42 -16.96 -10.21
C LEU A 23 -12.68 -18.37 -9.62
N PRO A 24 -13.60 -19.23 -10.14
CA PRO A 24 -13.79 -20.57 -9.61
C PRO A 24 -12.51 -21.41 -9.64
N ARG A 25 -11.70 -21.27 -10.70
CA ARG A 25 -10.42 -21.98 -10.84
C ARG A 25 -9.40 -21.51 -9.82
N GLN A 26 -9.34 -20.19 -9.54
CA GLN A 26 -8.45 -19.62 -8.52
C GLN A 26 -8.85 -20.10 -7.12
N VAL A 27 -10.16 -20.12 -6.81
CA VAL A 27 -10.67 -20.63 -5.53
C VAL A 27 -10.38 -22.12 -5.37
N ALA A 28 -10.61 -22.92 -6.44
CA ALA A 28 -10.29 -24.35 -6.45
C ALA A 28 -8.79 -24.60 -6.24
N HIS A 29 -7.93 -23.83 -6.91
CA HIS A 29 -6.49 -23.91 -6.78
C HIS A 29 -6.03 -23.56 -5.35
N ALA A 30 -6.52 -22.47 -4.80
CA ALA A 30 -6.22 -22.08 -3.42
C ALA A 30 -6.66 -23.16 -2.42
N LYS A 31 -7.90 -23.66 -2.56
CA LYS A 31 -8.43 -24.73 -1.69
C LYS A 31 -7.63 -26.03 -1.79
N LEU A 32 -7.14 -26.40 -2.99
CA LEU A 32 -6.41 -27.66 -3.21
C LEU A 32 -4.95 -27.58 -2.72
N HIS A 33 -4.27 -26.44 -2.93
CA HIS A 33 -2.82 -26.36 -2.78
C HIS A 33 -2.35 -25.53 -1.57
N SER A 34 -3.23 -24.71 -0.97
CA SER A 34 -2.89 -23.93 0.23
C SER A 34 -3.52 -24.56 1.47
N PRO A 35 -2.73 -25.03 2.44
CA PRO A 35 -3.26 -25.56 3.70
C PRO A 35 -4.17 -24.60 4.47
N TYR A 36 -3.89 -23.29 4.39
CA TYR A 36 -4.72 -22.25 4.98
C TYR A 36 -6.11 -22.22 4.33
N PHE A 37 -6.15 -22.09 2.99
CA PHE A 37 -7.42 -22.02 2.25
C PHE A 37 -8.15 -23.36 2.22
N ALA A 38 -7.46 -24.50 2.30
CA ALA A 38 -8.10 -25.80 2.45
C ALA A 38 -9.00 -25.85 3.70
N ARG A 39 -8.51 -25.29 4.83
CA ARG A 39 -9.29 -25.20 6.08
C ARG A 39 -10.37 -24.11 6.00
N LEU A 40 -9.99 -22.90 5.54
CA LEU A 40 -10.88 -21.76 5.52
C LEU A 40 -12.08 -21.94 4.59
N LEU A 41 -11.90 -22.66 3.49
CA LEU A 41 -12.90 -22.89 2.45
C LEU A 41 -13.42 -24.34 2.43
N ALA A 42 -13.35 -25.06 3.56
CA ALA A 42 -13.71 -26.47 3.63
C ALA A 42 -15.10 -26.74 3.06
N GLU A 43 -16.09 -25.94 3.44
CA GLU A 43 -17.50 -26.07 3.03
C GLU A 43 -17.83 -25.32 1.71
N VAL A 44 -16.86 -24.65 1.11
CA VAL A 44 -17.08 -23.87 -0.12
C VAL A 44 -16.95 -24.78 -1.34
N ASN A 45 -17.95 -24.80 -2.22
CA ASN A 45 -17.82 -25.36 -3.55
C ASN A 45 -17.25 -24.28 -4.49
N PRO A 46 -16.03 -24.42 -5.04
CA PRO A 46 -15.42 -23.41 -5.89
C PRO A 46 -16.27 -23.01 -7.11
N ASN A 47 -17.05 -23.95 -7.67
CA ASN A 47 -17.88 -23.67 -8.84
C ASN A 47 -19.02 -22.69 -8.58
N ASP A 48 -19.41 -22.50 -7.31
CA ASP A 48 -20.45 -21.56 -6.93
C ASP A 48 -19.91 -20.11 -6.87
N ILE A 49 -18.58 -19.94 -6.88
CA ILE A 49 -17.93 -18.62 -6.76
C ILE A 49 -17.62 -18.08 -8.17
N HIS A 50 -18.65 -17.72 -8.91
CA HIS A 50 -18.58 -17.28 -10.31
C HIS A 50 -19.11 -15.85 -10.55
N ASN A 51 -19.35 -15.09 -9.47
CA ASN A 51 -19.76 -13.69 -9.53
C ASN A 51 -19.35 -12.94 -8.25
N ARG A 52 -19.48 -11.61 -8.27
CA ARG A 52 -19.06 -10.76 -7.15
C ARG A 52 -19.85 -11.01 -5.87
N ALA A 53 -21.14 -11.30 -5.96
CA ALA A 53 -21.96 -11.59 -4.80
C ALA A 53 -21.52 -12.89 -4.09
N ALA A 54 -21.20 -13.93 -4.87
CA ALA A 54 -20.65 -15.17 -4.33
C ALA A 54 -19.22 -14.96 -3.75
N LEU A 55 -18.38 -14.15 -4.41
CA LEU A 55 -17.07 -13.79 -3.88
C LEU A 55 -17.22 -13.08 -2.52
N ALA A 56 -18.16 -12.15 -2.39
CA ALA A 56 -18.42 -11.40 -1.16
C ALA A 56 -18.86 -12.29 0.02
N CYS A 57 -19.34 -13.51 -0.24
CA CYS A 57 -19.68 -14.49 0.80
C CYS A 57 -18.45 -15.24 1.34
N LEU A 58 -17.30 -15.19 0.67
CA LEU A 58 -16.10 -15.83 1.18
C LEU A 58 -15.55 -15.06 2.40
N PRO A 59 -14.92 -15.77 3.34
CA PRO A 59 -14.28 -15.13 4.50
C PRO A 59 -13.14 -14.21 4.06
N VAL A 60 -12.91 -13.16 4.85
CA VAL A 60 -11.84 -12.19 4.63
C VAL A 60 -10.55 -12.68 5.29
N THR A 61 -9.47 -12.72 4.54
CA THR A 61 -8.12 -12.93 5.07
C THR A 61 -7.48 -11.57 5.37
N ARG A 62 -7.07 -11.33 6.61
CA ARG A 62 -6.52 -10.02 7.02
C ARG A 62 -5.01 -10.03 7.09
N LYS A 63 -4.38 -8.98 6.56
CA LYS A 63 -2.94 -8.79 6.67
C LYS A 63 -2.47 -8.74 8.13
N SER A 64 -3.27 -8.17 9.03
CA SER A 64 -2.98 -8.13 10.46
C SER A 64 -2.79 -9.52 11.09
N ASP A 65 -3.44 -10.54 10.54
CA ASP A 65 -3.41 -11.90 11.08
C ASP A 65 -2.17 -12.68 10.61
N LEU A 66 -1.49 -12.20 9.54
CA LEU A 66 -0.34 -12.91 8.95
C LEU A 66 0.78 -13.17 9.95
N VAL A 67 1.09 -12.21 10.83
CA VAL A 67 2.15 -12.38 11.85
C VAL A 67 1.85 -13.59 12.74
N HIS A 68 0.59 -13.78 13.12
CA HIS A 68 0.17 -14.91 13.95
C HIS A 68 0.18 -16.21 13.15
N LEU A 69 -0.46 -16.22 11.97
CA LEU A 69 -0.50 -17.38 11.10
C LEU A 69 0.90 -17.90 10.73
N GLN A 70 1.83 -16.99 10.45
CA GLN A 70 3.21 -17.36 10.10
C GLN A 70 4.02 -17.86 11.30
N ARG A 71 3.68 -17.48 12.53
CA ARG A 71 4.25 -18.09 13.74
C ARG A 71 3.74 -19.50 13.99
N GLU A 72 2.46 -19.74 13.70
CA GLU A 72 1.86 -21.08 13.86
C GLU A 72 2.32 -22.03 12.76
N GLN A 73 2.44 -21.55 11.52
CA GLN A 73 2.84 -22.36 10.36
C GLN A 73 3.84 -21.60 9.49
N ALA A 74 5.12 -21.64 9.88
CA ALA A 74 6.18 -20.96 9.14
C ALA A 74 6.43 -21.59 7.75
N PRO A 75 6.92 -20.80 6.76
CA PRO A 75 7.15 -19.35 6.84
C PRO A 75 5.94 -18.50 6.48
N PHE A 76 4.91 -19.01 5.77
CA PHE A 76 3.86 -18.22 5.13
C PHE A 76 2.46 -18.47 5.71
N GLY A 77 2.33 -19.05 6.89
CA GLY A 77 1.03 -19.32 7.50
C GLY A 77 0.20 -20.40 6.78
N GLY A 78 0.85 -21.18 5.91
CA GLY A 78 0.18 -22.17 5.06
C GLY A 78 -0.62 -21.55 3.90
N ILE A 79 -0.46 -20.27 3.60
CA ILE A 79 -1.16 -19.58 2.50
C ILE A 79 -0.55 -19.93 1.14
N ASN A 80 0.77 -20.16 1.09
CA ASN A 80 1.46 -20.51 -0.15
C ASN A 80 0.96 -21.84 -0.74
N ALA A 81 0.75 -21.85 -2.06
CA ALA A 81 0.44 -23.07 -2.82
C ALA A 81 1.71 -23.71 -3.38
N THR A 82 2.72 -22.91 -3.73
CA THR A 82 4.03 -23.40 -4.18
C THR A 82 4.93 -23.65 -2.96
N PRO A 83 5.58 -24.84 -2.86
CA PRO A 83 6.51 -25.12 -1.78
C PRO A 83 7.75 -24.22 -1.85
N LEU A 84 8.43 -24.02 -0.72
CA LEU A 84 9.59 -23.13 -0.61
C LEU A 84 10.67 -23.41 -1.68
N SER A 85 10.90 -24.67 -2.03
CA SER A 85 11.87 -25.06 -3.08
C SER A 85 11.47 -24.61 -4.49
N GLY A 86 10.21 -24.28 -4.72
CA GLY A 86 9.68 -23.79 -6.00
C GLY A 86 9.75 -22.26 -6.14
N LEU A 87 10.02 -21.55 -5.05
CA LEU A 87 10.07 -20.08 -5.03
C LEU A 87 11.43 -19.55 -5.51
N SER A 88 11.47 -18.29 -5.88
CA SER A 88 12.70 -17.57 -6.26
C SER A 88 13.36 -16.91 -5.05
N ARG A 89 12.55 -16.26 -4.19
CA ARG A 89 13.01 -15.49 -3.03
C ARG A 89 11.98 -15.52 -1.92
N VAL A 90 12.42 -15.17 -0.72
CA VAL A 90 11.59 -14.89 0.43
C VAL A 90 12.01 -13.55 0.99
N TYR A 91 11.04 -12.71 1.31
CA TYR A 91 11.26 -11.38 1.86
C TYR A 91 10.66 -11.26 3.26
N ALA A 92 11.03 -10.20 3.96
CA ALA A 92 10.43 -9.82 5.23
C ALA A 92 9.98 -8.36 5.14
N SER A 93 8.68 -8.13 5.16
CA SER A 93 8.09 -6.80 5.33
C SER A 93 7.89 -6.47 6.81
N PRO A 94 7.68 -5.17 7.16
CA PRO A 94 7.49 -4.79 8.55
C PRO A 94 6.31 -5.52 9.22
N GLY A 95 6.64 -6.20 10.37
CA GLY A 95 5.70 -7.00 11.14
C GLY A 95 6.40 -7.93 12.12
N PRO A 96 7.44 -8.81 11.85
CA PRO A 96 7.79 -9.17 10.47
C PRO A 96 6.74 -10.07 9.81
N ILE A 97 6.50 -9.83 8.54
CA ILE A 97 5.67 -10.66 7.66
C ILE A 97 6.57 -11.18 6.55
N TYR A 98 6.56 -12.50 6.31
CA TYR A 98 7.33 -13.12 5.25
C TYR A 98 6.50 -13.23 3.98
N ASP A 99 7.04 -12.73 2.89
CA ASP A 99 6.40 -12.67 1.59
C ASP A 99 7.19 -13.51 0.57
N PRO A 100 6.55 -14.44 -0.16
CA PRO A 100 7.21 -15.24 -1.18
C PRO A 100 7.29 -14.49 -2.51
N GLU A 101 8.28 -14.84 -3.33
CA GLU A 101 8.32 -14.54 -4.76
C GLU A 101 8.42 -15.84 -5.56
N GLY A 102 7.48 -16.06 -6.48
CA GLY A 102 7.51 -17.18 -7.42
C GLY A 102 8.52 -16.98 -8.54
N ARG A 103 8.62 -17.98 -9.41
CA ARG A 103 9.48 -17.94 -10.60
C ARG A 103 8.71 -17.38 -11.77
N GLY A 104 9.20 -16.29 -12.34
CA GLY A 104 8.58 -15.66 -13.49
C GLY A 104 9.10 -14.26 -13.72
N GLN A 105 8.94 -13.77 -14.95
CA GLN A 105 9.23 -12.37 -15.24
C GLN A 105 8.07 -11.51 -14.76
N ASP A 106 8.39 -10.43 -14.06
CA ASP A 106 7.39 -9.49 -13.54
C ASP A 106 6.28 -10.17 -12.69
N TRP A 107 6.70 -11.08 -11.82
CA TRP A 107 5.79 -11.83 -10.96
C TRP A 107 4.86 -10.92 -10.14
N TRP A 108 5.34 -9.71 -9.82
CA TRP A 108 4.64 -8.66 -9.08
C TRP A 108 3.80 -7.72 -9.96
N ARG A 109 3.81 -7.86 -11.31
CA ARG A 109 2.98 -7.14 -12.30
C ARG A 109 3.23 -5.64 -12.45
N PHE A 110 4.45 -5.15 -12.20
CA PHE A 110 4.76 -3.72 -12.31
C PHE A 110 5.09 -3.24 -13.73
N ALA A 111 5.32 -4.10 -14.71
CA ALA A 111 5.70 -3.69 -16.06
C ALA A 111 4.67 -2.76 -16.73
N ARG A 112 3.38 -3.03 -16.50
CA ARG A 112 2.27 -2.17 -16.97
C ARG A 112 2.34 -0.77 -16.36
N ALA A 113 2.63 -0.66 -15.07
CA ALA A 113 2.76 0.62 -14.38
C ALA A 113 3.97 1.42 -14.88
N LEU A 114 5.12 0.76 -15.09
CA LEU A 114 6.30 1.38 -15.69
C LEU A 114 5.98 1.92 -17.09
N HIS A 115 5.34 1.09 -17.94
CA HIS A 115 4.92 1.53 -19.27
C HIS A 115 3.95 2.71 -19.21
N GLY A 116 2.95 2.67 -18.30
CA GLY A 116 1.98 3.75 -18.05
C GLY A 116 2.62 5.04 -17.55
N ALA A 117 3.73 4.94 -16.83
CA ALA A 117 4.55 6.07 -16.40
C ALA A 117 5.51 6.59 -17.49
N GLY A 118 5.49 5.98 -18.70
CA GLY A 118 6.26 6.44 -19.84
C GLY A 118 7.63 5.78 -20.02
N PHE A 119 7.95 4.74 -19.26
CA PHE A 119 9.20 3.99 -19.42
C PHE A 119 9.17 3.16 -20.70
N ARG A 120 10.30 3.07 -21.41
CA ARG A 120 10.42 2.34 -22.70
C ARG A 120 11.67 1.48 -22.73
N ALA A 121 11.62 0.41 -23.50
CA ALA A 121 12.74 -0.51 -23.67
C ALA A 121 14.04 0.21 -24.04
N GLY A 122 15.15 -0.21 -23.46
CA GLY A 122 16.49 0.37 -23.65
C GLY A 122 16.80 1.54 -22.72
N GLU A 123 15.84 2.10 -21.99
CA GLU A 123 16.09 3.18 -21.03
C GLU A 123 16.67 2.63 -19.72
N LEU A 124 17.77 3.24 -19.26
CA LEU A 124 18.35 2.90 -17.95
C LEU A 124 17.45 3.46 -16.83
N ILE A 125 17.10 2.62 -15.87
CA ILE A 125 16.31 2.97 -14.70
C ILE A 125 17.21 3.03 -13.47
N HIS A 126 17.15 4.15 -12.74
CA HIS A 126 17.76 4.31 -11.42
C HIS A 126 16.77 3.85 -10.35
N ASN A 127 17.02 2.67 -9.75
CA ASN A 127 16.13 2.04 -8.78
C ASN A 127 16.63 2.26 -7.36
N THR A 128 15.90 3.08 -6.59
CA THR A 128 16.23 3.42 -5.21
C THR A 128 15.42 2.68 -4.16
N PHE A 129 14.53 1.76 -4.55
CA PHE A 129 13.89 0.89 -3.58
C PHE A 129 14.89 -0.06 -2.94
N SER A 130 14.60 -0.45 -1.69
CA SER A 130 15.47 -1.36 -0.94
C SER A 130 15.57 -2.73 -1.61
N TYR A 131 16.81 -3.25 -1.66
CA TYR A 131 17.13 -4.63 -2.00
C TYR A 131 17.41 -5.48 -0.75
N HIS A 132 17.23 -4.90 0.45
CA HIS A 132 17.46 -5.56 1.71
C HIS A 132 16.12 -5.88 2.40
N PHE A 133 15.91 -7.13 2.75
CA PHE A 133 14.74 -7.69 3.40
C PHE A 133 13.43 -7.55 2.62
N THR A 134 13.08 -6.36 2.15
CA THR A 134 11.80 -6.08 1.49
C THR A 134 11.87 -6.30 -0.02
N PRO A 135 10.74 -6.61 -0.70
CA PRO A 135 10.75 -7.01 -2.10
C PRO A 135 10.84 -5.84 -3.10
N ALA A 136 10.63 -4.57 -2.67
CA ALA A 136 10.35 -3.47 -3.58
C ALA A 136 11.41 -3.24 -4.66
N GLY A 137 12.72 -3.36 -4.35
CA GLY A 137 13.78 -3.25 -5.33
C GLY A 137 13.65 -4.31 -6.43
N PHE A 138 13.44 -5.56 -6.03
CA PHE A 138 13.28 -6.69 -6.97
C PHE A 138 11.98 -6.64 -7.76
N MET A 139 10.89 -6.14 -7.17
CA MET A 139 9.62 -5.93 -7.86
C MET A 139 9.80 -5.04 -9.09
N LEU A 140 10.42 -3.88 -8.89
CA LEU A 140 10.63 -2.90 -9.96
C LEU A 140 11.70 -3.36 -10.95
N GLU A 141 12.74 -4.06 -10.48
CA GLU A 141 13.77 -4.64 -11.34
C GLU A 141 13.21 -5.72 -12.28
N GLY A 142 12.42 -6.66 -11.73
CA GLY A 142 11.78 -7.70 -12.54
C GLY A 142 10.87 -7.13 -13.63
N ALA A 143 10.11 -6.09 -13.28
CA ALA A 143 9.26 -5.36 -14.22
C ALA A 143 10.04 -4.58 -15.28
N ALA A 144 11.15 -3.93 -14.87
CA ALA A 144 12.05 -3.23 -15.78
C ALA A 144 12.65 -4.19 -16.81
N HIS A 145 13.13 -5.35 -16.37
CA HIS A 145 13.65 -6.39 -17.26
C HIS A 145 12.57 -6.91 -18.22
N LYS A 146 11.33 -7.11 -17.74
CA LYS A 146 10.19 -7.48 -18.59
C LYS A 146 9.90 -6.43 -19.65
N LEU A 147 10.08 -5.15 -19.33
CA LEU A 147 9.90 -4.03 -20.27
C LEU A 147 11.09 -3.85 -21.22
N GLY A 148 12.22 -4.52 -20.95
CA GLY A 148 13.46 -4.39 -21.71
C GLY A 148 14.34 -3.20 -21.28
N CYS A 149 14.22 -2.78 -20.03
CA CYS A 149 15.00 -1.70 -19.42
C CYS A 149 16.14 -2.27 -18.57
N PRO A 150 17.40 -1.83 -18.75
CA PRO A 150 18.46 -2.08 -17.78
C PRO A 150 18.20 -1.29 -16.50
N VAL A 151 18.72 -1.81 -15.37
CA VAL A 151 18.52 -1.21 -14.04
C VAL A 151 19.86 -0.94 -13.38
N PHE A 152 20.00 0.24 -12.80
CA PHE A 152 21.03 0.53 -11.81
C PHE A 152 20.42 0.30 -10.41
N PRO A 153 20.83 -0.76 -9.68
CA PRO A 153 20.25 -1.14 -8.41
C PRO A 153 20.84 -0.32 -7.26
N ALA A 154 20.51 0.98 -7.22
CA ALA A 154 21.07 1.95 -6.28
C ALA A 154 20.69 1.67 -4.82
N GLY A 155 19.44 1.21 -4.60
CA GLY A 155 18.93 0.98 -3.24
C GLY A 155 18.73 2.26 -2.45
N ILE A 156 18.61 2.14 -1.13
CA ILE A 156 18.35 3.26 -0.22
C ILE A 156 19.65 3.92 0.26
N GLY A 157 19.59 5.19 0.65
CA GLY A 157 20.71 5.93 1.25
C GLY A 157 21.81 6.29 0.24
N GLN A 158 23.05 6.47 0.72
CA GLN A 158 24.23 6.77 -0.10
C GLN A 158 24.02 7.93 -1.09
N THR A 159 23.36 9.02 -0.67
CA THR A 159 22.83 10.05 -1.56
C THR A 159 23.86 10.65 -2.51
N GLU A 160 25.08 10.90 -2.03
CA GLU A 160 26.17 11.44 -2.85
C GLU A 160 26.63 10.46 -3.94
N MET A 161 26.74 9.18 -3.59
CA MET A 161 27.07 8.14 -4.58
C MET A 161 25.96 7.96 -5.62
N GLN A 162 24.70 8.12 -5.22
CA GLN A 162 23.57 8.09 -6.15
C GLN A 162 23.58 9.27 -7.10
N VAL A 163 23.90 10.48 -6.62
CA VAL A 163 24.09 11.67 -7.47
C VAL A 163 25.23 11.44 -8.47
N GLN A 164 26.37 10.91 -8.00
CA GLN A 164 27.49 10.59 -8.89
C GLN A 164 27.10 9.57 -9.98
N ALA A 165 26.38 8.50 -9.60
CA ALA A 165 25.92 7.49 -10.55
C ALA A 165 24.94 8.07 -11.58
N ILE A 166 24.04 8.97 -11.18
CA ILE A 166 23.11 9.65 -12.08
C ILE A 166 23.88 10.54 -13.06
N HIS A 167 24.87 11.30 -12.58
CA HIS A 167 25.71 12.16 -13.40
C HIS A 167 26.48 11.36 -14.46
N ASP A 168 27.08 10.23 -14.07
CA ASP A 168 27.92 9.43 -14.92
C ASP A 168 27.14 8.56 -15.92
N LEU A 169 26.10 7.88 -15.44
CA LEU A 169 25.33 6.88 -16.19
C LEU A 169 24.14 7.47 -16.94
N LYS A 170 23.71 8.66 -16.59
CA LYS A 170 22.60 9.40 -17.21
C LYS A 170 21.32 8.56 -17.38
N PRO A 171 20.78 7.95 -16.29
CA PRO A 171 19.54 7.21 -16.37
C PRO A 171 18.39 8.13 -16.82
N ALA A 172 17.52 7.63 -17.68
CA ALA A 172 16.35 8.39 -18.16
C ALA A 172 15.21 8.39 -17.16
N ALA A 173 15.18 7.40 -16.25
CA ALA A 173 14.01 7.09 -15.43
C ALA A 173 14.41 6.75 -13.99
N TYR A 174 13.52 7.06 -13.06
CA TYR A 174 13.65 6.83 -11.62
C TYR A 174 12.52 5.94 -11.09
N VAL A 175 12.83 5.02 -10.19
CA VAL A 175 11.84 4.33 -9.35
C VAL A 175 12.28 4.39 -7.88
N GLY A 176 11.36 4.74 -6.99
CA GLY A 176 11.64 4.91 -5.57
C GLY A 176 10.52 5.67 -4.85
N THR A 177 10.83 6.22 -3.67
CA THR A 177 9.90 7.11 -2.97
C THR A 177 10.00 8.54 -3.51
N PRO A 178 8.91 9.32 -3.51
CA PRO A 178 8.95 10.69 -4.02
C PRO A 178 9.83 11.62 -3.16
N SER A 179 9.86 11.41 -1.83
CA SER A 179 10.71 12.21 -0.93
C SER A 179 12.19 11.97 -1.19
N PHE A 180 12.59 10.71 -1.48
CA PHE A 180 13.99 10.41 -1.74
C PHE A 180 14.46 10.94 -3.10
N LEU A 181 13.58 10.95 -4.13
CA LEU A 181 13.88 11.63 -5.38
C LEU A 181 14.17 13.12 -5.16
N LYS A 182 13.34 13.80 -4.35
CA LYS A 182 13.59 15.21 -3.97
C LYS A 182 14.96 15.38 -3.32
N ILE A 183 15.30 14.54 -2.33
CA ILE A 183 16.59 14.59 -1.61
C ILE A 183 17.76 14.41 -2.59
N ILE A 184 17.70 13.46 -3.52
CA ILE A 184 18.74 13.25 -4.54
C ILE A 184 18.91 14.49 -5.41
N LEU A 185 17.81 15.11 -5.86
CA LEU A 185 17.88 16.29 -6.72
C LEU A 185 18.42 17.52 -5.98
N GLU A 186 18.04 17.72 -4.71
CA GLU A 186 18.59 18.79 -3.86
C GLU A 186 20.11 18.56 -3.65
N LYS A 187 20.53 17.32 -3.42
CA LYS A 187 21.95 17.00 -3.29
C LYS A 187 22.72 17.20 -4.62
N ALA A 188 22.10 16.91 -5.75
CA ALA A 188 22.70 17.18 -7.05
C ALA A 188 22.95 18.70 -7.26
N ASP A 189 22.00 19.54 -6.84
CA ASP A 189 22.17 21.00 -6.87
C ASP A 189 23.35 21.46 -5.97
N GLU A 190 23.44 20.95 -4.73
CA GLU A 190 24.55 21.25 -3.83
C GLU A 190 25.92 20.88 -4.44
N LEU A 191 25.97 19.70 -5.06
CA LEU A 191 27.21 19.18 -5.69
C LEU A 191 27.46 19.74 -7.08
N LYS A 192 26.55 20.54 -7.64
CA LYS A 192 26.55 21.04 -9.03
C LYS A 192 26.70 19.91 -10.04
N ALA A 193 26.08 18.77 -9.76
CA ALA A 193 26.08 17.59 -10.61
C ALA A 193 24.87 17.60 -11.55
N ASP A 194 25.07 17.16 -12.79
CA ASP A 194 23.99 17.08 -13.76
C ASP A 194 23.10 15.86 -13.51
N ALA A 195 21.82 16.10 -13.19
CA ALA A 195 20.79 15.07 -13.05
C ALA A 195 19.63 15.27 -14.05
N THR A 196 19.83 16.08 -15.09
CA THR A 196 18.79 16.44 -16.09
C THR A 196 18.41 15.26 -17.00
N SER A 197 19.17 14.18 -16.98
CA SER A 197 18.83 12.93 -17.69
C SER A 197 17.55 12.29 -17.15
N LEU A 198 17.23 12.48 -15.84
CA LEU A 198 15.99 12.01 -15.23
C LEU A 198 14.80 12.81 -15.77
N THR A 199 13.99 12.22 -16.63
CA THR A 199 12.81 12.86 -17.25
C THR A 199 11.49 12.26 -16.79
N LYS A 200 11.51 11.10 -16.15
CA LYS A 200 10.30 10.39 -15.67
C LYS A 200 10.57 9.63 -14.39
N ALA A 201 9.51 9.46 -13.59
CA ALA A 201 9.57 8.69 -12.36
C ALA A 201 8.26 7.92 -12.13
N LEU A 202 8.37 6.69 -11.63
CA LEU A 202 7.28 5.96 -11.00
C LEU A 202 7.59 5.86 -9.51
N VAL A 203 6.72 6.46 -8.68
CA VAL A 203 6.92 6.53 -7.23
C VAL A 203 5.87 5.75 -6.47
N SER A 204 6.27 5.20 -5.31
CA SER A 204 5.38 4.45 -4.41
C SER A 204 5.96 4.43 -2.98
N GLY A 205 5.25 3.74 -2.06
CA GLY A 205 5.69 3.53 -0.69
C GLY A 205 5.35 4.67 0.27
N GLU A 206 5.03 5.85 -0.24
CA GLU A 206 4.53 7.00 0.51
C GLU A 206 3.64 7.88 -0.36
N ALA A 207 2.96 8.84 0.25
CA ALA A 207 2.12 9.79 -0.47
C ALA A 207 2.95 10.67 -1.40
N LEU A 208 2.37 11.06 -2.54
CA LEU A 208 2.90 12.08 -3.45
C LEU A 208 2.03 13.34 -3.34
N PRO A 209 2.37 14.30 -2.44
CA PRO A 209 1.62 15.55 -2.30
C PRO A 209 1.62 16.36 -3.60
N PRO A 210 0.55 17.12 -3.88
CA PRO A 210 0.47 17.96 -5.08
C PRO A 210 1.64 18.94 -5.21
N SER A 211 2.07 19.55 -4.12
CA SER A 211 3.22 20.47 -4.07
C SER A 211 4.52 19.78 -4.47
N LEU A 212 4.80 18.59 -3.94
CA LEU A 212 5.99 17.81 -4.29
C LEU A 212 5.94 17.38 -5.76
N ARG A 213 4.79 16.90 -6.26
CA ARG A 213 4.62 16.58 -7.68
C ARG A 213 4.91 17.81 -8.56
N GLN A 214 4.37 18.97 -8.20
CA GLN A 214 4.60 20.20 -8.93
C GLN A 214 6.08 20.61 -8.94
N ALA A 215 6.76 20.51 -7.80
CA ALA A 215 8.18 20.80 -7.70
C ALA A 215 9.04 19.86 -8.58
N LEU A 216 8.73 18.57 -8.61
CA LEU A 216 9.44 17.60 -9.46
C LEU A 216 9.15 17.82 -10.95
N ASN A 217 7.88 18.11 -11.30
CA ASN A 217 7.51 18.44 -12.68
C ASN A 217 8.19 19.74 -13.17
N ALA A 218 8.36 20.74 -12.31
CA ALA A 218 9.08 21.97 -12.64
C ALA A 218 10.58 21.72 -12.94
N ARG A 219 11.14 20.61 -12.47
CA ARG A 219 12.50 20.15 -12.83
C ARG A 219 12.55 19.29 -14.10
N GLY A 220 11.44 19.19 -14.83
CA GLY A 220 11.35 18.41 -16.08
C GLY A 220 11.05 16.93 -15.87
N ILE A 221 10.75 16.48 -14.64
CA ILE A 221 10.51 15.07 -14.34
C ILE A 221 9.00 14.80 -14.32
N THR A 222 8.49 14.03 -15.27
CA THR A 222 7.11 13.56 -15.26
C THR A 222 6.94 12.48 -14.20
N VAL A 223 6.26 12.79 -13.08
CA VAL A 223 6.06 11.84 -11.98
C VAL A 223 4.68 11.18 -12.05
N ARG A 224 4.68 9.85 -11.94
CA ARG A 224 3.48 9.02 -11.75
C ARG A 224 3.63 8.21 -10.48
N GLN A 225 2.49 7.82 -9.89
CA GLN A 225 2.48 7.00 -8.69
C GLN A 225 1.80 5.67 -8.93
N CYS A 226 2.11 4.69 -8.08
CA CYS A 226 1.38 3.44 -8.04
C CYS A 226 1.05 3.03 -6.60
N TYR A 227 0.05 2.17 -6.48
CA TYR A 227 -0.40 1.58 -5.23
C TYR A 227 -0.12 0.08 -5.26
N ALA A 228 0.70 -0.36 -4.32
CA ALA A 228 1.20 -1.72 -4.24
C ALA A 228 1.53 -2.11 -2.80
N THR A 229 1.57 -3.40 -2.52
CA THR A 229 2.03 -3.94 -1.24
C THR A 229 3.03 -5.08 -1.43
N ALA A 230 3.77 -5.43 -0.38
CA ALA A 230 4.72 -6.53 -0.39
C ALA A 230 4.05 -7.89 -0.67
N ASP A 231 2.82 -8.08 -0.18
CA ASP A 231 2.04 -9.31 -0.32
C ASP A 231 1.45 -9.48 -1.72
N LEU A 232 0.90 -8.40 -2.27
CA LEU A 232 0.05 -8.42 -3.47
C LEU A 232 0.80 -7.99 -4.74
N GLY A 233 1.90 -7.25 -4.60
CA GLY A 233 2.52 -6.56 -5.72
C GLY A 233 1.67 -5.38 -6.19
N MET A 234 1.61 -5.14 -7.50
CA MET A 234 0.85 -4.05 -8.12
C MET A 234 -0.65 -4.25 -7.91
N ILE A 235 -1.31 -3.22 -7.42
CA ILE A 235 -2.77 -3.15 -7.28
C ILE A 235 -3.34 -2.16 -8.30
N ALA A 236 -2.80 -0.93 -8.33
CA ALA A 236 -3.28 0.11 -9.21
C ALA A 236 -2.16 1.12 -9.54
N TYR A 237 -2.23 1.75 -10.69
CA TYR A 237 -1.24 2.69 -11.18
C TYR A 237 -1.86 3.92 -11.83
N GLU A 238 -1.14 5.02 -11.77
CA GLU A 238 -1.53 6.28 -12.38
C GLU A 238 -1.18 6.29 -13.88
N SER A 239 -2.14 6.71 -14.68
CA SER A 239 -1.96 6.95 -16.12
C SER A 239 -1.63 8.42 -16.40
N GLU A 240 -1.42 8.73 -17.68
CA GLU A 240 -1.24 10.10 -18.16
C GLU A 240 -2.42 11.04 -17.83
N ALA A 241 -3.62 10.50 -17.58
CA ALA A 241 -4.80 11.28 -17.22
C ALA A 241 -4.72 11.88 -15.80
N GLN A 242 -3.91 11.31 -14.90
CA GLN A 242 -3.78 11.72 -13.49
C GLN A 242 -5.12 11.82 -12.73
N GLN A 243 -6.10 11.02 -13.13
CA GLN A 243 -7.44 10.99 -12.54
C GLN A 243 -7.67 9.66 -11.82
N GLY A 244 -7.07 9.52 -10.64
CA GLY A 244 -7.08 8.29 -9.87
C GLY A 244 -6.08 7.26 -10.38
N LEU A 245 -6.14 6.07 -9.80
CA LEU A 245 -5.28 4.94 -10.13
C LEU A 245 -6.11 3.85 -10.81
N THR A 246 -5.68 3.41 -11.99
CA THR A 246 -6.29 2.30 -12.74
C THR A 246 -5.85 0.97 -12.15
N LEU A 247 -6.78 0.06 -11.90
CA LEU A 247 -6.47 -1.29 -11.39
C LEU A 247 -5.62 -2.07 -12.39
N ASP A 248 -4.77 -2.95 -11.83
CA ASP A 248 -4.10 -3.99 -12.61
C ASP A 248 -5.12 -4.99 -13.20
N GLU A 249 -4.79 -5.59 -14.35
CA GLU A 249 -5.70 -6.47 -15.09
C GLU A 249 -5.87 -7.87 -14.45
N ASP A 250 -4.98 -8.23 -13.51
CA ASP A 250 -4.96 -9.53 -12.84
C ASP A 250 -5.32 -9.45 -11.34
N VAL A 251 -6.11 -8.44 -10.96
CA VAL A 251 -6.67 -8.32 -9.61
C VAL A 251 -8.18 -8.09 -9.65
N LEU A 252 -8.88 -8.68 -8.69
CA LEU A 252 -10.25 -8.33 -8.33
C LEU A 252 -10.21 -7.49 -7.06
N MET A 253 -10.78 -6.30 -7.13
CA MET A 253 -10.91 -5.43 -5.97
C MET A 253 -12.36 -5.36 -5.51
N GLU A 254 -12.54 -5.37 -4.21
CA GLU A 254 -13.77 -5.01 -3.51
C GLU A 254 -13.48 -3.82 -2.59
N ILE A 255 -14.41 -2.90 -2.48
CA ILE A 255 -14.42 -1.88 -1.44
C ILE A 255 -15.53 -2.26 -0.47
N VAL A 256 -15.17 -2.48 0.80
CA VAL A 256 -16.09 -3.03 1.79
C VAL A 256 -16.17 -2.15 3.04
N ARG A 257 -17.22 -2.31 3.81
CA ARG A 257 -17.34 -1.66 5.12
C ARG A 257 -16.25 -2.20 6.05
N PRO A 258 -15.41 -1.34 6.62
CA PRO A 258 -14.30 -1.76 7.48
C PRO A 258 -14.74 -2.73 8.57
N GLY A 259 -14.01 -3.84 8.70
CA GLY A 259 -14.23 -4.86 9.72
C GLY A 259 -15.34 -5.88 9.42
N THR A 260 -16.23 -5.64 8.45
CA THR A 260 -17.35 -6.54 8.16
C THR A 260 -17.10 -7.42 6.93
N GLY A 261 -16.47 -6.89 5.91
CA GLY A 261 -16.33 -7.53 4.60
C GLY A 261 -17.52 -7.33 3.66
N ASP A 262 -18.55 -6.54 4.08
CA ASP A 262 -19.72 -6.25 3.24
C ASP A 262 -19.39 -5.17 2.20
N PRO A 263 -19.67 -5.39 0.90
CA PRO A 263 -19.43 -4.38 -0.13
C PRO A 263 -20.19 -3.08 0.15
N VAL A 264 -19.55 -1.94 -0.16
CA VAL A 264 -20.19 -0.61 -0.10
C VAL A 264 -20.64 -0.17 -1.50
N ALA A 265 -21.43 0.89 -1.57
CA ALA A 265 -21.84 1.48 -2.86
C ALA A 265 -20.64 2.12 -3.59
N ASP A 266 -20.72 2.19 -4.92
CA ASP A 266 -19.70 2.86 -5.74
C ASP A 266 -19.52 4.32 -5.31
N GLY A 267 -18.26 4.71 -5.14
CA GLY A 267 -17.89 6.05 -4.67
C GLY A 267 -17.88 6.25 -3.16
N GLU A 268 -18.45 5.32 -2.38
CA GLU A 268 -18.33 5.28 -0.92
C GLU A 268 -16.92 4.84 -0.53
N VAL A 269 -16.39 5.43 0.55
CA VAL A 269 -15.08 5.06 1.10
C VAL A 269 -15.21 3.80 1.94
N GLY A 270 -14.35 2.82 1.69
CA GLY A 270 -14.31 1.57 2.45
C GLY A 270 -12.93 0.93 2.44
N GLU A 271 -12.84 -0.21 3.12
CA GLU A 271 -11.62 -1.03 3.20
C GLU A 271 -11.39 -1.75 1.87
N VAL A 272 -10.15 -1.72 1.41
CA VAL A 272 -9.73 -2.39 0.17
C VAL A 272 -9.47 -3.86 0.43
N LEU A 273 -10.21 -4.72 -0.26
CA LEU A 273 -9.96 -6.15 -0.35
C LEU A 273 -9.49 -6.50 -1.76
N ILE A 274 -8.47 -7.34 -1.85
CA ILE A 274 -7.91 -7.79 -3.13
C ILE A 274 -7.96 -9.31 -3.22
N THR A 275 -8.45 -9.82 -4.35
CA THR A 275 -8.27 -11.20 -4.79
C THR A 275 -7.32 -11.22 -5.98
N THR A 276 -6.24 -12.00 -5.90
CA THR A 276 -5.25 -12.16 -6.97
C THR A 276 -5.46 -13.46 -7.73
N PHE A 277 -4.97 -13.52 -8.97
CA PHE A 277 -4.88 -14.75 -9.76
C PHE A 277 -3.48 -15.36 -9.74
N ASN A 278 -2.73 -15.09 -8.67
CA ASN A 278 -1.41 -15.67 -8.43
C ASN A 278 -1.56 -17.13 -7.98
N LEU A 279 -0.82 -18.03 -8.63
CA LEU A 279 -0.88 -19.46 -8.32
C LEU A 279 0.13 -19.87 -7.24
N ASP A 280 1.21 -19.12 -7.02
CA ASP A 280 2.21 -19.45 -6.00
C ASP A 280 1.75 -19.03 -4.60
N TYR A 281 1.12 -17.85 -4.52
CA TYR A 281 0.62 -17.24 -3.28
C TYR A 281 -0.80 -16.71 -3.51
N PRO A 282 -1.79 -17.60 -3.52
CA PRO A 282 -3.17 -17.24 -3.81
C PRO A 282 -3.77 -16.44 -2.65
N LEU A 283 -4.00 -15.16 -2.85
CA LEU A 283 -4.67 -14.31 -1.87
C LEU A 283 -6.11 -14.05 -2.33
N LEU A 284 -7.06 -14.51 -1.52
CA LEU A 284 -8.51 -14.35 -1.76
C LEU A 284 -9.07 -13.40 -0.71
N ARG A 285 -9.80 -12.37 -1.15
CA ARG A 285 -10.39 -11.33 -0.31
C ARG A 285 -9.44 -10.84 0.77
N PHE A 286 -8.25 -10.49 0.36
CA PHE A 286 -7.17 -10.11 1.26
C PHE A 286 -7.31 -8.63 1.66
N ALA A 287 -7.59 -8.39 2.94
CA ALA A 287 -7.73 -7.07 3.53
C ALA A 287 -6.37 -6.52 3.94
N ILE A 288 -5.93 -5.47 3.28
CA ILE A 288 -4.63 -4.82 3.54
C ILE A 288 -4.70 -3.73 4.62
N GLY A 289 -5.93 -3.41 5.07
CA GLY A 289 -6.17 -2.39 6.08
C GLY A 289 -6.10 -0.96 5.55
N ASP A 290 -6.17 -0.76 4.24
CA ASP A 290 -6.20 0.56 3.60
C ASP A 290 -7.61 0.93 3.19
N LEU A 291 -7.90 2.24 3.16
CA LEU A 291 -9.16 2.80 2.66
C LEU A 291 -8.98 3.36 1.25
N SER A 292 -9.99 3.14 0.42
CA SER A 292 -10.12 3.77 -0.89
C SER A 292 -11.60 3.93 -1.28
N ALA A 293 -11.85 4.45 -2.47
CA ALA A 293 -13.16 4.49 -3.08
C ALA A 293 -13.04 4.34 -4.59
N VAL A 294 -14.03 3.72 -5.22
CA VAL A 294 -14.13 3.62 -6.68
C VAL A 294 -14.38 5.01 -7.27
N LEU A 295 -13.69 5.34 -8.35
CA LEU A 295 -13.97 6.50 -9.19
C LEU A 295 -14.88 6.08 -10.35
N PRO A 296 -16.02 6.73 -10.54
CA PRO A 296 -16.93 6.39 -11.62
C PRO A 296 -16.36 6.75 -13.00
N GLY A 297 -16.85 6.06 -14.01
CA GLY A 297 -16.58 6.34 -15.42
C GLY A 297 -15.22 5.84 -15.93
N ILE A 298 -15.05 5.94 -17.24
CA ILE A 298 -13.84 5.49 -17.95
C ILE A 298 -12.77 6.59 -17.84
N SER A 299 -11.50 6.17 -17.80
CA SER A 299 -10.38 7.11 -17.78
C SER A 299 -10.31 7.94 -19.07
N PRO A 300 -10.08 9.27 -19.01
CA PRO A 300 -9.89 10.10 -20.20
C PRO A 300 -8.74 9.65 -21.10
N CYS A 301 -7.81 8.86 -20.59
CA CYS A 301 -6.72 8.28 -21.39
C CYS A 301 -7.17 7.10 -22.27
N GLY A 302 -8.41 6.62 -22.10
CA GLY A 302 -8.99 5.49 -22.83
C GLY A 302 -8.78 4.12 -22.18
N ARG A 303 -8.12 4.05 -21.00
CA ARG A 303 -8.09 2.82 -20.20
C ARG A 303 -9.47 2.58 -19.59
N THR A 304 -9.94 1.36 -19.69
CA THR A 304 -11.32 0.99 -19.38
C THR A 304 -11.47 0.24 -18.05
N ASN A 305 -10.36 -0.09 -17.37
CA ASN A 305 -10.44 -0.74 -16.06
C ASN A 305 -10.91 0.24 -14.97
N VAL A 306 -11.44 -0.32 -13.90
CA VAL A 306 -11.88 0.41 -12.71
C VAL A 306 -10.76 1.30 -12.19
N ARG A 307 -11.12 2.50 -11.75
CA ARG A 307 -10.20 3.44 -11.11
C ARG A 307 -10.57 3.65 -9.65
N ILE A 308 -9.58 3.89 -8.83
CA ILE A 308 -9.74 4.24 -7.41
C ILE A 308 -9.17 5.63 -7.13
N LYS A 309 -9.64 6.25 -6.06
CA LYS A 309 -9.13 7.56 -5.60
C LYS A 309 -7.67 7.50 -5.14
N GLY A 310 -7.14 6.29 -4.93
CA GLY A 310 -5.84 6.05 -4.30
C GLY A 310 -5.99 5.76 -2.81
N TRP A 311 -4.90 5.89 -2.07
CA TRP A 311 -4.89 5.67 -0.64
C TRP A 311 -5.57 6.84 0.11
N LEU A 312 -6.57 6.55 0.92
CA LEU A 312 -7.37 7.53 1.68
C LEU A 312 -7.15 7.43 3.20
N GLY A 313 -6.30 6.49 3.64
CA GLY A 313 -6.03 6.27 5.06
C GLY A 313 -5.97 4.80 5.41
N ARG A 314 -5.86 4.50 6.71
CA ARG A 314 -5.83 3.14 7.26
C ARG A 314 -7.19 2.75 7.84
N ALA A 315 -7.70 1.59 7.44
CA ALA A 315 -8.95 1.03 7.95
C ALA A 315 -8.82 0.60 9.43
N ASP A 316 -7.65 0.12 9.82
CA ASP A 316 -7.34 -0.25 11.21
C ASP A 316 -6.95 0.96 12.08
N GLN A 317 -6.96 2.15 11.52
CA GLN A 317 -6.60 3.40 12.17
C GLN A 317 -5.17 3.39 12.76
N THR A 318 -4.31 2.53 12.27
CA THR A 318 -2.90 2.55 12.64
C THR A 318 -2.21 3.72 11.95
N THR A 319 -1.53 4.56 12.72
CA THR A 319 -0.74 5.67 12.18
C THR A 319 0.73 5.52 12.52
N LYS A 320 1.61 6.06 11.68
CA LYS A 320 3.06 6.07 11.91
C LYS A 320 3.47 7.44 12.44
N VAL A 321 3.99 7.48 13.65
CA VAL A 321 4.46 8.71 14.32
C VAL A 321 5.95 8.58 14.58
N LYS A 322 6.77 9.50 14.08
CA LYS A 322 8.24 9.49 14.24
C LYS A 322 8.89 8.13 13.95
N GLY A 323 8.40 7.46 12.90
CA GLY A 323 8.93 6.16 12.48
C GLY A 323 8.34 4.93 13.19
N MET A 324 7.53 5.10 14.23
CA MET A 324 6.89 4.02 15.00
C MET A 324 5.39 3.97 14.74
N PHE A 325 4.83 2.76 14.65
CA PHE A 325 3.38 2.59 14.50
C PHE A 325 2.66 2.73 15.83
N VAL A 326 1.56 3.50 15.81
CA VAL A 326 0.63 3.62 16.94
C VAL A 326 -0.70 2.99 16.51
N HIS A 327 -1.20 2.09 17.33
CA HIS A 327 -2.38 1.28 17.05
C HIS A 327 -3.55 1.62 17.97
N PRO A 328 -4.82 1.45 17.53
CA PRO A 328 -6.00 1.69 18.37
C PRO A 328 -6.00 0.93 19.69
N HIS A 329 -5.50 -0.31 19.73
CA HIS A 329 -5.42 -1.08 20.96
C HIS A 329 -4.47 -0.46 22.00
N GLN A 330 -3.45 0.29 21.56
CA GLN A 330 -2.55 1.02 22.46
C GLN A 330 -3.27 2.22 23.09
N VAL A 331 -4.10 2.93 22.33
CA VAL A 331 -4.96 3.99 22.85
C VAL A 331 -5.95 3.41 23.86
N ALA A 332 -6.59 2.29 23.54
CA ALA A 332 -7.48 1.60 24.46
C ALA A 332 -6.75 1.14 25.75
N ALA A 333 -5.50 0.68 25.64
CA ALA A 333 -4.69 0.29 26.80
C ALA A 333 -4.35 1.49 27.69
N VAL A 334 -4.12 2.67 27.12
CA VAL A 334 -3.95 3.93 27.89
C VAL A 334 -5.24 4.28 28.62
N VAL A 335 -6.38 4.33 27.91
CA VAL A 335 -7.69 4.67 28.49
C VAL A 335 -8.06 3.72 29.64
N LYS A 336 -7.82 2.42 29.48
CA LYS A 336 -8.10 1.41 30.50
C LYS A 336 -7.38 1.64 31.84
N ARG A 337 -6.26 2.35 31.84
CA ARG A 337 -5.49 2.68 33.04
C ARG A 337 -6.08 3.87 33.82
N HIS A 338 -6.99 4.62 33.19
CA HIS A 338 -7.54 5.86 33.72
C HIS A 338 -9.07 5.82 33.66
N PRO A 339 -9.74 5.26 34.70
CA PRO A 339 -11.21 5.12 34.72
C PRO A 339 -11.97 6.45 34.64
N GLU A 340 -11.32 7.56 34.89
CA GLU A 340 -11.87 8.92 34.79
C GLU A 340 -12.08 9.35 33.34
N ILE A 341 -11.49 8.64 32.36
CA ILE A 341 -11.62 8.92 30.94
C ILE A 341 -12.73 8.05 30.36
N GLY A 342 -13.78 8.69 29.85
CA GLY A 342 -14.88 7.99 29.18
C GLY A 342 -14.51 7.55 27.76
N LYS A 343 -14.26 8.53 26.88
CA LYS A 343 -13.89 8.32 25.47
C LYS A 343 -12.58 9.04 25.19
N ALA A 344 -11.77 8.49 24.31
CA ALA A 344 -10.57 9.14 23.85
C ALA A 344 -10.34 8.99 22.35
N ARG A 345 -9.66 9.99 21.77
CA ARG A 345 -9.22 9.99 20.38
C ARG A 345 -7.79 10.53 20.31
N LEU A 346 -6.91 9.75 19.73
CA LEU A 346 -5.55 10.20 19.41
C LEU A 346 -5.57 10.98 18.11
N VAL A 347 -5.18 12.24 18.15
CA VAL A 347 -5.02 13.09 16.95
C VAL A 347 -3.53 13.21 16.66
N VAL A 348 -3.15 12.96 15.42
CA VAL A 348 -1.77 13.12 14.94
C VAL A 348 -1.74 14.23 13.92
N ASP A 349 -0.93 15.25 14.18
CA ASP A 349 -0.71 16.41 13.31
C ASP A 349 0.78 16.66 13.04
N ASN A 350 1.07 17.57 12.11
CA ASN A 350 2.43 18.02 11.80
C ASN A 350 2.53 19.55 11.70
N ALA A 351 1.68 20.28 12.44
CA ALA A 351 1.55 21.74 12.34
C ALA A 351 2.87 22.51 12.58
N LEU A 352 3.87 21.90 13.25
CA LEU A 352 5.17 22.48 13.52
C LEU A 352 6.31 21.82 12.70
N GLY A 353 5.99 21.16 11.60
CA GLY A 353 6.96 20.47 10.75
C GLY A 353 7.50 19.15 11.34
N GLN A 354 6.95 18.69 12.45
CA GLN A 354 7.26 17.41 13.08
C GLN A 354 5.98 16.71 13.52
N ASP A 355 5.99 15.38 13.45
CA ASP A 355 4.89 14.57 13.96
C ASP A 355 4.61 14.90 15.43
N ARG A 356 3.39 15.29 15.71
CA ARG A 356 2.85 15.56 17.05
C ARG A 356 1.64 14.67 17.29
N MET A 357 1.52 14.17 18.50
CA MET A 357 0.52 13.21 18.93
C MET A 357 -0.19 13.75 20.18
N VAL A 358 -1.48 14.01 20.08
CA VAL A 358 -2.31 14.56 21.16
C VAL A 358 -3.46 13.61 21.43
N LEU A 359 -3.57 13.09 22.66
CA LEU A 359 -4.71 12.28 23.09
C LEU A 359 -5.80 13.21 23.64
N HIS A 360 -6.89 13.35 22.90
CA HIS A 360 -8.09 14.04 23.37
C HIS A 360 -8.90 13.07 24.22
N CYS A 361 -9.17 13.46 25.48
CA CYS A 361 -9.83 12.62 26.48
C CYS A 361 -11.12 13.28 26.98
N GLU A 362 -12.26 12.60 26.80
CA GLU A 362 -13.50 13.01 27.47
C GLU A 362 -13.41 12.69 28.95
N SER A 363 -13.42 13.72 29.79
CA SER A 363 -13.43 13.58 31.25
C SER A 363 -14.19 14.73 31.92
N GLY A 364 -14.98 14.41 32.92
CA GLY A 364 -15.58 15.41 33.81
C GLY A 364 -14.58 16.02 34.81
N ARG A 365 -13.34 15.46 34.85
CA ARG A 365 -12.26 15.90 35.72
C ARG A 365 -10.94 15.90 34.93
N GLY A 366 -10.59 17.06 34.40
CA GLY A 366 -9.33 17.25 33.66
C GLY A 366 -8.39 18.15 34.46
N ASP A 367 -7.66 17.57 35.42
CA ASP A 367 -6.65 18.28 36.18
C ASP A 367 -5.20 17.88 35.69
N ASP A 368 -4.21 18.68 36.11
CA ASP A 368 -2.81 18.46 35.71
C ASP A 368 -2.27 17.10 36.20
N VAL A 369 -2.75 16.61 37.35
CA VAL A 369 -2.32 15.34 37.94
C VAL A 369 -2.77 14.15 37.03
N LEU A 370 -4.02 14.17 36.60
CA LEU A 370 -4.52 13.18 35.64
C LEU A 370 -3.83 13.32 34.29
N GLY A 371 -3.55 14.55 33.84
CA GLY A 371 -2.84 14.84 32.61
C GLY A 371 -1.45 14.20 32.59
N ASP A 372 -0.64 14.44 33.64
CA ASP A 372 0.69 13.86 33.75
C ASP A 372 0.66 12.32 33.79
N ALA A 373 -0.31 11.73 34.50
CA ALA A 373 -0.48 10.28 34.57
C ALA A 373 -0.82 9.67 33.19
N VAL A 374 -1.69 10.33 32.42
CA VAL A 374 -2.04 9.91 31.06
C VAL A 374 -0.86 10.03 30.11
N VAL A 375 -0.09 11.14 30.17
CA VAL A 375 1.14 11.32 29.37
C VAL A 375 2.16 10.23 29.68
N ALA A 376 2.34 9.88 30.96
CA ALA A 376 3.22 8.76 31.35
C ALA A 376 2.74 7.44 30.76
N SER A 377 1.43 7.18 30.79
CA SER A 377 0.81 5.98 30.20
C SER A 377 0.99 5.92 28.69
N ILE A 378 0.81 7.04 27.98
CA ILE A 378 1.06 7.14 26.53
C ILE A 378 2.49 6.71 26.23
N ARG A 379 3.46 7.30 26.95
CA ARG A 379 4.88 7.01 26.74
C ARG A 379 5.22 5.55 27.05
N ASP A 380 4.63 4.98 28.10
CA ASP A 380 4.86 3.58 28.46
C ASP A 380 4.31 2.63 27.42
N VAL A 381 3.10 2.87 26.94
CA VAL A 381 2.39 1.97 25.99
C VAL A 381 2.91 2.13 24.56
N THR A 382 3.10 3.36 24.09
CA THR A 382 3.48 3.63 22.69
C THR A 382 4.97 3.77 22.47
N LYS A 383 5.75 3.97 23.51
CA LYS A 383 7.20 4.35 23.51
C LYS A 383 7.45 5.71 22.85
N LEU A 384 6.41 6.49 22.62
CA LEU A 384 6.46 7.84 22.06
C LEU A 384 6.03 8.88 23.10
N ARG A 385 6.50 10.12 22.92
CA ARG A 385 5.99 11.26 23.68
C ARG A 385 4.71 11.75 23.03
N GLY A 386 3.64 11.88 23.83
CA GLY A 386 2.36 12.45 23.43
C GLY A 386 1.92 13.54 24.41
N GLU A 387 0.99 14.35 23.98
CA GLU A 387 0.31 15.36 24.76
C GLU A 387 -1.10 14.87 25.11
N VAL A 388 -1.72 15.46 26.11
CA VAL A 388 -3.11 15.19 26.50
C VAL A 388 -3.91 16.48 26.45
N ARG A 389 -5.14 16.38 25.96
CA ARG A 389 -6.13 17.46 25.99
C ARG A 389 -7.44 16.91 26.53
N PHE A 390 -7.91 17.49 27.64
CA PHE A 390 -9.25 17.16 28.14
C PHE A 390 -10.32 17.93 27.39
N VAL A 391 -11.40 17.25 27.09
CA VAL A 391 -12.62 17.78 26.46
C VAL A 391 -13.83 17.33 27.27
N SER A 392 -14.96 18.02 27.12
CA SER A 392 -16.18 17.65 27.83
C SER A 392 -16.74 16.31 27.35
N PRO A 393 -17.41 15.52 28.23
CA PRO A 393 -18.11 14.32 27.81
C PRO A 393 -19.11 14.62 26.68
N GLY A 394 -19.01 13.90 25.57
CA GLY A 394 -19.83 14.07 24.37
C GLY A 394 -19.25 14.99 23.29
N ASP A 395 -18.11 15.65 23.51
CA ASP A 395 -17.48 16.54 22.54
C ASP A 395 -16.79 15.76 21.39
N LEU A 396 -16.31 14.54 21.65
CA LEU A 396 -15.70 13.73 20.61
C LEU A 396 -16.73 13.12 19.67
N PRO A 397 -16.58 13.24 18.34
CA PRO A 397 -17.50 12.67 17.37
C PRO A 397 -17.73 11.17 17.60
N ASN A 398 -18.96 10.71 17.39
CA ASN A 398 -19.31 9.30 17.50
C ASN A 398 -19.23 8.59 16.13
N ASP A 399 -18.06 8.67 15.50
CA ASP A 399 -17.76 8.15 14.14
C ASP A 399 -16.92 6.87 14.17
N GLY A 400 -16.67 6.30 15.36
CA GLY A 400 -15.88 5.08 15.53
C GLY A 400 -14.36 5.28 15.40
N LYS A 401 -13.88 6.49 15.15
CA LYS A 401 -12.44 6.76 15.05
C LYS A 401 -11.79 6.86 16.43
N VAL A 402 -10.79 6.02 16.66
CA VAL A 402 -9.93 6.04 17.85
C VAL A 402 -8.64 6.81 17.57
N ILE A 403 -8.12 6.74 16.34
CA ILE A 403 -6.98 7.51 15.87
C ILE A 403 -7.41 8.33 14.65
N GLU A 404 -7.06 9.59 14.64
CA GLU A 404 -7.29 10.51 13.54
C GLU A 404 -5.98 11.16 13.11
N ASP A 405 -5.53 10.85 11.90
CA ASP A 405 -4.34 11.42 11.31
C ASP A 405 -4.75 12.61 10.43
N ILE A 406 -4.46 13.82 10.91
CA ILE A 406 -4.81 15.08 10.24
C ILE A 406 -3.59 15.77 9.63
N ARG A 407 -2.46 15.06 9.50
CA ARG A 407 -1.28 15.61 8.87
C ARG A 407 -1.55 16.04 7.46
N THR A 408 -1.13 17.25 7.14
CA THR A 408 -1.14 17.77 5.78
C THR A 408 0.27 17.67 5.21
N TYR A 409 0.37 17.08 4.05
CA TYR A 409 1.60 17.00 3.27
C TYR A 409 1.48 18.05 2.13
N GLU A 410 1.63 19.33 2.53
CA GLU A 410 1.72 20.42 1.56
C GLU A 410 3.09 20.50 0.88
#